data_b039ebf3a19393405e5c3da05c155d4a
#
_entry.id   b039ebf3a19393405e5c3da05c155d4a
#
_cell.length_a   1.000
_cell.length_b   1.000
_cell.length_c   1.000
_cell.angle_alpha   90.00
_cell.angle_beta   90.00
_cell.angle_gamma   90.00
#
_symmetry.space_group_name_H-M   'P 1'
#
loop_
_entity.id
_entity.type
_entity.pdbx_description
1 polymer ?
#
loop_
_entity_poly.entity_id
_entity_poly.type
_entity_poly.pdbx_seq_one_letter_code
_entity_poly.pdbx_strand_id
1 'polypeptide(L)'
;MKYFGERLSVLSSLLVLLLLSGCGGAEPECDSSDTRKSVVSVVSSDNHNPLVNYAAKNSSAVQAKLSNASTDAEKSEIMEQAEQRGSYALGDTISTNSKSRDRREVTCSGELSATVDDATAHKQVDFKVEKAPDGKMSVSVTPFKF
;
A
#
# COMPACT_ATOMS: atom_id res chain seq x y z
N MET A 1 4.97 30.56 -75.61
CA MET A 1 3.79 31.26 -75.06
C MET A 1 3.50 30.68 -73.70
N LYS A 2 3.83 31.43 -72.66
CA LYS A 2 2.87 31.95 -71.65
C LYS A 2 2.24 30.86 -70.81
N TYR A 3 2.19 30.82 -69.51
CA TYR A 3 2.48 31.64 -68.36
C TYR A 3 2.39 30.71 -67.16
N PHE A 4 3.19 30.93 -66.15
CA PHE A 4 2.88 31.58 -64.88
C PHE A 4 1.94 30.81 -63.92
N GLY A 5 2.41 30.68 -62.77
CA GLY A 5 1.67 30.40 -61.58
C GLY A 5 2.53 29.67 -60.60
N GLU A 6 3.44 30.31 -59.96
CA GLU A 6 3.33 31.02 -58.65
C GLU A 6 2.80 30.17 -57.55
N ARG A 7 3.78 29.89 -56.71
CA ARG A 7 3.70 30.16 -55.27
C ARG A 7 2.57 29.50 -54.51
N LEU A 8 2.95 28.72 -53.58
CA LEU A 8 2.66 29.09 -52.19
C LEU A 8 3.63 28.31 -51.26
N SER A 9 4.60 29.07 -50.81
CA SER A 9 5.32 28.78 -49.59
C SER A 9 4.34 28.76 -48.44
N VAL A 10 3.97 27.61 -47.95
CA VAL A 10 3.36 27.49 -46.65
C VAL A 10 4.48 27.15 -45.67
N LEU A 11 5.00 28.23 -45.10
CA LEU A 11 5.75 28.16 -43.84
C LEU A 11 4.78 27.62 -42.76
N SER A 12 4.73 26.31 -42.65
CA SER A 12 4.14 25.67 -41.48
C SER A 12 5.13 25.84 -40.34
N SER A 13 4.94 26.92 -39.58
CA SER A 13 5.56 27.09 -38.28
C SER A 13 5.15 25.92 -37.41
N LEU A 14 6.00 24.91 -37.40
CA LEU A 14 5.93 23.81 -36.45
C LEU A 14 6.27 24.39 -35.08
N LEU A 15 5.25 24.86 -34.38
CA LEU A 15 5.31 25.24 -32.99
C LEU A 15 5.58 23.97 -32.21
N VAL A 16 6.85 23.65 -32.04
CA VAL A 16 7.31 22.59 -31.13
C VAL A 16 6.97 23.09 -29.72
N LEU A 17 5.79 22.73 -29.23
CA LEU A 17 5.51 22.74 -27.82
C LEU A 17 6.47 21.76 -27.18
N LEU A 18 7.58 22.25 -26.69
CA LEU A 18 8.39 21.60 -25.68
C LEU A 18 7.50 21.44 -24.46
N LEU A 19 6.83 20.30 -24.40
CA LEU A 19 6.30 19.76 -23.15
C LEU A 19 7.54 19.51 -22.27
N LEU A 20 7.90 20.52 -21.49
CA LEU A 20 8.69 20.35 -20.30
C LEU A 20 7.88 19.42 -19.39
N SER A 21 7.96 18.14 -19.68
CA SER A 21 7.61 17.10 -18.71
C SER A 21 8.56 17.31 -17.54
N GLY A 22 8.11 18.15 -16.60
CA GLY A 22 8.82 18.34 -15.36
C GLY A 22 9.06 16.96 -14.76
N CYS A 23 10.31 16.53 -14.72
CA CYS A 23 10.77 15.42 -13.92
C CYS A 23 10.68 15.76 -12.42
N GLY A 24 9.53 16.24 -11.99
CA GLY A 24 9.12 16.32 -10.61
C GLY A 24 8.33 15.06 -10.30
N GLY A 25 9.01 13.94 -10.11
CA GLY A 25 8.32 12.76 -9.64
C GLY A 25 7.55 13.10 -8.36
N ALA A 26 6.34 12.54 -8.19
CA ALA A 26 5.47 12.81 -7.05
C ALA A 26 6.24 12.80 -5.72
N GLU A 27 5.88 13.68 -4.81
CA GLU A 27 6.39 13.66 -3.45
C GLU A 27 5.80 12.45 -2.71
N PRO A 28 6.51 11.88 -1.71
CA PRO A 28 5.93 10.85 -0.86
C PRO A 28 4.73 11.41 -0.09
N GLU A 29 3.62 10.68 -0.14
CA GLU A 29 2.37 11.05 0.52
C GLU A 29 1.86 9.88 1.37
N CYS A 30 1.35 10.21 2.56
CA CYS A 30 0.82 9.21 3.49
C CYS A 30 -0.44 8.53 2.97
N ASP A 31 -1.30 9.25 2.27
CA ASP A 31 -2.65 8.83 1.91
C ASP A 31 -2.85 8.58 0.41
N SER A 32 -1.77 8.44 -0.35
CA SER A 32 -1.90 8.06 -1.76
C SER A 32 -2.38 6.61 -1.89
N SER A 33 -3.12 6.33 -2.96
CA SER A 33 -3.60 4.97 -3.26
C SER A 33 -2.46 3.94 -3.29
N ASP A 34 -1.29 4.33 -3.80
CA ASP A 34 -0.13 3.45 -3.91
C ASP A 34 0.52 3.21 -2.55
N THR A 35 0.59 4.23 -1.70
CA THR A 35 1.05 4.09 -0.30
C THR A 35 0.14 3.14 0.46
N ARG A 36 -1.17 3.32 0.39
CA ARG A 36 -2.15 2.43 1.05
C ARG A 36 -1.98 0.97 0.64
N LYS A 37 -1.90 0.71 -0.66
CA LYS A 37 -1.67 -0.63 -1.20
C LYS A 37 -0.34 -1.22 -0.74
N SER A 38 0.71 -0.41 -0.71
CA SER A 38 2.04 -0.84 -0.28
C SER A 38 2.06 -1.19 1.20
N VAL A 39 1.43 -0.40 2.08
CA VAL A 39 1.30 -0.72 3.52
C VAL A 39 0.62 -2.08 3.69
N VAL A 40 -0.54 -2.28 3.06
CA VAL A 40 -1.27 -3.55 3.12
C VAL A 40 -0.41 -4.70 2.58
N SER A 41 0.29 -4.51 1.46
CA SER A 41 1.16 -5.52 0.88
C SER A 41 2.33 -5.91 1.80
N VAL A 42 2.97 -4.93 2.43
CA VAL A 42 4.07 -5.17 3.38
C VAL A 42 3.58 -6.00 4.56
N VAL A 43 2.44 -5.62 5.15
CA VAL A 43 1.90 -6.34 6.31
C VAL A 43 1.41 -7.73 5.94
N SER A 44 0.70 -7.88 4.82
CA SER A 44 0.16 -9.16 4.38
C SER A 44 1.23 -10.15 3.90
N SER A 45 2.45 -9.67 3.64
CA SER A 45 3.58 -10.55 3.31
C SER A 45 4.02 -11.42 4.50
N ASP A 46 3.73 -10.98 5.73
CA ASP A 46 3.86 -11.78 6.95
C ASP A 46 2.48 -12.25 7.40
N ASN A 47 2.06 -13.40 6.89
CA ASN A 47 0.78 -14.04 7.21
C ASN A 47 0.72 -14.67 8.61
N HIS A 48 1.80 -14.63 9.36
CA HIS A 48 1.85 -15.02 10.78
C HIS A 48 2.00 -13.83 11.73
N ASN A 49 1.72 -12.62 11.24
CA ASN A 49 1.84 -11.44 12.06
C ASN A 49 0.85 -11.44 13.26
N PRO A 50 1.19 -10.76 14.36
CA PRO A 50 0.38 -10.79 15.57
C PRO A 50 -1.07 -10.34 15.40
N LEU A 51 -1.35 -9.43 14.44
CA LEU A 51 -2.69 -8.89 14.24
C LEU A 51 -3.63 -9.95 13.65
N VAL A 52 -3.20 -10.66 12.60
CA VAL A 52 -4.00 -11.74 12.00
C VAL A 52 -4.13 -12.92 12.95
N ASN A 53 -3.09 -13.24 13.72
CA ASN A 53 -3.16 -14.27 14.76
C ASN A 53 -4.20 -13.92 15.83
N TYR A 54 -4.23 -12.66 16.27
CA TYR A 54 -5.24 -12.20 17.21
C TYR A 54 -6.66 -12.30 16.63
N ALA A 55 -6.87 -11.88 15.38
CA ALA A 55 -8.17 -12.02 14.71
C ALA A 55 -8.58 -13.50 14.60
N ALA A 56 -7.67 -14.38 14.18
CA ALA A 56 -7.94 -15.82 14.09
C ALA A 56 -8.33 -16.44 15.43
N LYS A 57 -7.63 -16.09 16.51
CA LYS A 57 -7.96 -16.56 17.88
C LYS A 57 -9.31 -16.08 18.40
N ASN A 58 -9.80 -14.95 17.91
CA ASN A 58 -11.07 -14.36 18.33
C ASN A 58 -12.22 -14.68 17.37
N SER A 59 -11.97 -15.39 16.27
CA SER A 59 -13.01 -15.83 15.35
C SER A 59 -13.80 -17.01 15.94
N SER A 60 -15.12 -16.85 16.04
CA SER A 60 -16.00 -17.93 16.51
C SER A 60 -16.01 -19.10 15.53
N ALA A 61 -15.88 -18.83 14.24
CA ALA A 61 -15.78 -19.85 13.21
C ALA A 61 -14.49 -20.67 13.34
N VAL A 62 -13.37 -20.05 13.68
CA VAL A 62 -12.10 -20.73 13.94
C VAL A 62 -12.19 -21.53 15.25
N GLN A 63 -12.76 -20.94 16.32
CA GLN A 63 -12.91 -21.62 17.61
C GLN A 63 -13.79 -22.85 17.50
N ALA A 64 -14.86 -22.81 16.71
CA ALA A 64 -15.69 -24.01 16.47
C ALA A 64 -14.92 -25.14 15.81
N LYS A 65 -14.02 -24.84 14.86
CA LYS A 65 -13.14 -25.85 14.24
C LYS A 65 -12.12 -26.41 15.24
N LEU A 66 -11.48 -25.52 16.03
CA LEU A 66 -10.52 -25.92 17.07
C LEU A 66 -11.13 -26.83 18.14
N SER A 67 -12.38 -26.60 18.49
CA SER A 67 -13.10 -27.43 19.47
C SER A 67 -13.36 -28.85 18.97
N ASN A 68 -13.42 -29.06 17.67
CA ASN A 68 -13.60 -30.37 17.04
C ASN A 68 -12.27 -31.07 16.70
N ALA A 69 -11.14 -30.37 16.82
CA ALA A 69 -9.83 -30.93 16.53
C ALA A 69 -9.37 -31.86 17.67
N SER A 70 -8.91 -33.05 17.32
CA SER A 70 -8.51 -34.11 18.27
C SER A 70 -7.04 -34.03 18.66
N THR A 71 -6.20 -33.39 17.85
CA THR A 71 -4.75 -33.31 18.04
C THR A 71 -4.22 -31.88 17.98
N ASP A 72 -3.05 -31.66 18.59
CA ASP A 72 -2.40 -30.35 18.50
C ASP A 72 -1.93 -30.03 17.08
N ALA A 73 -1.60 -31.04 16.28
CA ALA A 73 -1.25 -30.87 14.88
C ALA A 73 -2.45 -30.33 14.07
N GLU A 74 -3.63 -30.91 14.26
CA GLU A 74 -4.87 -30.42 13.63
C GLU A 74 -5.21 -28.98 14.04
N LYS A 75 -5.03 -28.64 15.32
CA LYS A 75 -5.23 -27.28 15.81
C LYS A 75 -4.28 -26.28 15.18
N SER A 76 -2.99 -26.67 15.06
CA SER A 76 -1.99 -25.82 14.40
C SER A 76 -2.33 -25.59 12.93
N GLU A 77 -2.75 -26.63 12.22
CA GLU A 77 -3.15 -26.52 10.81
C GLU A 77 -4.39 -25.61 10.63
N ILE A 78 -5.40 -25.74 11.52
CA ILE A 78 -6.58 -24.88 11.50
C ILE A 78 -6.20 -23.41 11.69
N MET A 79 -5.30 -23.12 12.63
CA MET A 79 -4.81 -21.75 12.86
C MET A 79 -4.05 -21.21 11.67
N GLU A 80 -3.11 -21.99 11.13
CA GLU A 80 -2.34 -21.59 9.95
C GLU A 80 -3.25 -21.28 8.75
N GLN A 81 -4.19 -22.15 8.45
CA GLN A 81 -5.17 -21.93 7.39
C GLN A 81 -6.05 -20.70 7.65
N ALA A 82 -6.40 -20.42 8.90
CA ALA A 82 -7.17 -19.24 9.27
C ALA A 82 -6.36 -17.96 9.03
N GLU A 83 -5.10 -17.92 9.45
CA GLU A 83 -4.20 -16.79 9.23
C GLU A 83 -3.95 -16.52 7.74
N GLN A 84 -3.77 -17.57 6.93
CA GLN A 84 -3.58 -17.46 5.48
C GLN A 84 -4.79 -16.85 4.75
N ARG A 85 -5.99 -16.99 5.31
CA ARG A 85 -7.21 -16.36 4.77
C ARG A 85 -7.45 -14.95 5.27
N GLY A 86 -6.58 -14.45 6.14
CA GLY A 86 -6.68 -13.10 6.67
C GLY A 86 -6.69 -12.03 5.58
N SER A 87 -7.58 -11.08 5.69
CA SER A 87 -7.62 -9.88 4.84
C SER A 87 -7.24 -8.66 5.64
N TYR A 88 -6.58 -7.69 4.99
CA TYR A 88 -6.06 -6.50 5.63
C TYR A 88 -6.62 -5.25 4.97
N ALA A 89 -6.85 -4.22 5.78
CA ALA A 89 -7.22 -2.90 5.30
C ALA A 89 -6.54 -1.81 6.15
N LEU A 90 -6.11 -0.74 5.50
CA LEU A 90 -5.69 0.48 6.18
C LEU A 90 -6.88 1.43 6.25
N GLY A 91 -7.21 1.90 7.44
CA GLY A 91 -8.36 2.78 7.72
C GLY A 91 -8.28 4.10 6.95
N ASP A 92 -9.40 4.79 6.83
CA ASP A 92 -9.51 6.01 6.03
C ASP A 92 -8.79 7.21 6.64
N THR A 93 -8.61 7.21 7.95
CA THR A 93 -7.92 8.29 8.66
C THR A 93 -6.43 7.98 8.75
N ILE A 94 -5.63 8.73 7.99
CA ILE A 94 -4.18 8.64 8.03
C ILE A 94 -3.62 10.00 8.47
N SER A 95 -2.70 9.98 9.44
CA SER A 95 -2.02 11.16 9.94
C SER A 95 -0.61 11.24 9.38
N THR A 96 -0.20 12.43 8.98
CA THR A 96 1.20 12.73 8.68
C THR A 96 1.90 13.18 9.95
N ASN A 97 2.89 12.42 10.40
CA ASN A 97 3.63 12.70 11.63
C ASN A 97 4.80 13.66 11.39
N SER A 98 5.55 13.44 10.30
CA SER A 98 6.65 14.32 9.91
C SER A 98 6.93 14.23 8.41
N LYS A 99 7.60 15.29 7.91
CA LYS A 99 8.16 15.32 6.54
C LYS A 99 9.62 15.74 6.62
N SER A 100 10.48 15.09 5.84
CA SER A 100 11.87 15.50 5.74
C SER A 100 12.01 16.85 5.02
N ARG A 101 13.09 17.58 5.30
CA ARG A 101 13.34 18.91 4.70
C ARG A 101 13.53 18.85 3.19
N ASP A 102 14.09 17.76 2.70
CA ASP A 102 14.31 17.50 1.27
C ASP A 102 13.07 16.91 0.57
N ARG A 103 11.95 16.74 1.30
CA ARG A 103 10.68 16.19 0.83
C ARG A 103 10.79 14.79 0.22
N ARG A 104 11.78 14.02 0.64
CA ARG A 104 12.00 12.66 0.16
C ARG A 104 11.46 11.59 1.09
N GLU A 105 11.06 11.98 2.28
CA GLU A 105 10.56 11.07 3.32
C GLU A 105 9.37 11.68 4.02
N VAL A 106 8.37 10.86 4.29
CA VAL A 106 7.24 11.20 5.15
C VAL A 106 6.98 10.05 6.10
N THR A 107 6.75 10.36 7.37
CA THR A 107 6.30 9.39 8.38
C THR A 107 4.83 9.59 8.66
N CYS A 108 4.13 8.50 8.78
CA CYS A 108 2.68 8.44 8.81
C CYS A 108 2.22 7.49 9.91
N SER A 109 0.98 7.66 10.35
CA SER A 109 0.29 6.69 11.19
C SER A 109 -1.14 6.48 10.71
N GLY A 110 -1.65 5.27 10.89
CA GLY A 110 -3.01 4.91 10.53
C GLY A 110 -3.47 3.64 11.24
N GLU A 111 -4.76 3.41 11.27
CA GLU A 111 -5.31 2.19 11.83
C GLU A 111 -5.28 1.08 10.77
N LEU A 112 -4.59 -0.01 11.09
CA LEU A 112 -4.60 -1.23 10.30
C LEU A 112 -5.59 -2.22 10.89
N SER A 113 -6.40 -2.86 10.07
CA SER A 113 -7.27 -3.95 10.44
C SER A 113 -6.87 -5.25 9.78
N ALA A 114 -7.04 -6.36 10.49
CA ALA A 114 -6.96 -7.71 9.94
C ALA A 114 -8.25 -8.45 10.26
N THR A 115 -8.86 -9.05 9.25
CA THR A 115 -10.12 -9.79 9.39
C THR A 115 -9.90 -11.25 9.05
N VAL A 116 -10.30 -12.13 9.94
CA VAL A 116 -10.33 -13.59 9.76
C VAL A 116 -11.73 -14.08 10.02
N ASP A 117 -12.37 -14.62 8.99
CA ASP A 117 -13.77 -15.08 9.04
C ASP A 117 -14.69 -14.00 9.65
N ASP A 118 -15.19 -14.20 10.87
CA ASP A 118 -16.14 -13.32 11.57
C ASP A 118 -15.48 -12.36 12.59
N ALA A 119 -14.16 -12.34 12.70
CA ALA A 119 -13.45 -11.50 13.65
C ALA A 119 -12.53 -10.50 12.96
N THR A 120 -12.54 -9.25 13.44
CA THR A 120 -11.63 -8.20 12.99
C THR A 120 -10.82 -7.66 14.17
N ALA A 121 -9.53 -7.58 13.98
CA ALA A 121 -8.59 -6.95 14.91
C ALA A 121 -8.11 -5.62 14.33
N HIS A 122 -7.86 -4.66 15.20
CA HIS A 122 -7.40 -3.31 14.83
C HIS A 122 -6.11 -2.96 15.57
N LYS A 123 -5.21 -2.28 14.89
CA LYS A 123 -3.97 -1.78 15.48
C LYS A 123 -3.52 -0.50 14.79
N GLN A 124 -3.16 0.49 15.60
CA GLN A 124 -2.43 1.66 15.12
C GLN A 124 -1.03 1.24 14.66
N VAL A 125 -0.66 1.60 13.45
CA VAL A 125 0.66 1.34 12.88
C VAL A 125 1.31 2.65 12.42
N ASP A 126 2.63 2.69 12.55
CA ASP A 126 3.44 3.74 11.97
C ASP A 126 4.12 3.20 10.71
N PHE A 127 4.18 4.02 9.68
CA PHE A 127 4.84 3.67 8.44
C PHE A 127 5.57 4.86 7.84
N LYS A 128 6.56 4.58 7.03
CA LYS A 128 7.39 5.55 6.37
C LYS A 128 7.33 5.35 4.87
N VAL A 129 7.20 6.43 4.14
CA VAL A 129 7.26 6.46 2.67
C VAL A 129 8.52 7.23 2.29
N GLU A 130 9.39 6.60 1.52
CA GLU A 130 10.64 7.18 1.04
C GLU A 130 10.70 7.18 -0.48
N LYS A 131 11.25 8.26 -1.02
CA LYS A 131 11.57 8.38 -2.44
C LYS A 131 13.06 8.17 -2.64
N ALA A 132 13.42 7.10 -3.31
CA ALA A 132 14.80 6.80 -3.68
C ALA A 132 15.35 7.83 -4.70
N PRO A 133 16.68 7.93 -4.87
CA PRO A 133 17.30 8.81 -5.86
C PRO A 133 16.85 8.53 -7.30
N ASP A 134 16.48 7.30 -7.63
CA ASP A 134 15.93 6.88 -8.92
C ASP A 134 14.44 7.22 -9.11
N GLY A 135 13.82 7.86 -8.11
CA GLY A 135 12.42 8.28 -8.11
C GLY A 135 11.43 7.21 -7.66
N LYS A 136 11.88 6.00 -7.36
CA LYS A 136 11.01 4.94 -6.84
C LYS A 136 10.57 5.21 -5.41
N MET A 137 9.32 4.89 -5.13
CA MET A 137 8.78 4.94 -3.78
C MET A 137 8.95 3.61 -3.07
N SER A 138 9.31 3.65 -1.80
CA SER A 138 9.33 2.50 -0.91
C SER A 138 8.53 2.79 0.35
N VAL A 139 7.90 1.77 0.87
CA VAL A 139 7.12 1.84 2.11
C VAL A 139 7.69 0.85 3.10
N SER A 140 7.91 1.30 4.32
CA SER A 140 8.27 0.44 5.45
C SER A 140 7.24 0.64 6.56
N VAL A 141 6.83 -0.45 7.19
CA VAL A 141 5.87 -0.45 8.30
C VAL A 141 6.60 -0.86 9.55
N THR A 142 6.46 -0.06 10.61
CA THR A 142 7.06 -0.39 11.89
C THR A 142 6.38 -1.64 12.44
N PRO A 143 7.17 -2.67 12.82
CA PRO A 143 6.61 -3.88 13.40
C PRO A 143 5.75 -3.55 14.62
N PHE A 144 4.53 -4.06 14.64
CA PHE A 144 3.66 -3.90 15.79
C PHE A 144 3.92 -4.99 16.82
N LYS A 145 4.01 -4.56 18.08
CA LYS A 145 4.11 -5.46 19.23
C LYS A 145 2.77 -5.47 19.95
N PHE A 146 2.35 -6.62 20.38
CA PHE A 146 1.23 -6.80 21.30
C PHE A 146 1.73 -6.92 22.73
#